data_57893a05411fdd24d799cea5b00e75e8
#
_entry.id   57893a05411fdd24d799cea5b00e75e8
#
_cell.length_a   1.000
_cell.length_b   1.000
_cell.length_c   1.000
_cell.angle_alpha   90.00
_cell.angle_beta   90.00
_cell.angle_gamma   90.00
#
_symmetry.space_group_name_H-M   'P 1'
#
loop_
_entity.id
_entity.type
_entity.pdbx_description
1 polymer ?
#
loop_
_entity_poly.entity_id
_entity_poly.type
_entity_poly.pdbx_seq_one_letter_code
_entity_poly.pdbx_strand_id
1 'polypeptide(L)'
;MRTYPHIVRGKKPYQQYQFRCIIPKDLISVLGQNEFRVSLGSSLYSHSKIISTNLYNLSQFIFREVREGYMQNITLADVKRMLRIEVRKSLLHIHHYEYGTNVYDEYKYKDNISRVDKVE
;
A
#
# COMPACT_ATOMS: atom_id res chain seq x y z
N MET A 1 16.50 -16.77 -6.46
CA MET A 1 16.51 -15.48 -5.80
C MET A 1 15.48 -15.38 -4.72
N ARG A 2 15.89 -14.76 -3.63
CA ARG A 2 15.01 -14.68 -2.51
C ARG A 2 14.06 -13.51 -2.62
N THR A 3 12.78 -13.72 -2.43
CA THR A 3 11.85 -12.62 -2.39
C THR A 3 11.81 -12.00 -0.99
N TYR A 4 11.33 -10.77 -0.94
CA TYR A 4 11.09 -10.10 0.32
C TYR A 4 10.10 -10.92 1.14
N PRO A 5 10.21 -10.92 2.47
CA PRO A 5 9.36 -11.79 3.29
C PRO A 5 7.86 -11.62 3.11
N HIS A 6 7.41 -10.42 2.76
CA HIS A 6 5.98 -10.16 2.66
C HIS A 6 5.49 -10.05 1.22
N ILE A 7 6.32 -10.42 0.26
CA ILE A 7 5.95 -10.33 -1.15
C ILE A 7 5.68 -11.72 -1.68
N VAL A 8 4.52 -11.89 -2.30
CA VAL A 8 4.16 -13.14 -2.96
C VAL A 8 4.19 -12.90 -4.45
N ARG A 9 4.90 -13.78 -5.15
CA ARG A 9 5.05 -13.68 -6.57
C ARG A 9 3.86 -14.30 -7.28
N GLY A 10 3.40 -13.66 -8.36
CA GLY A 10 2.38 -14.26 -9.20
C GLY A 10 2.94 -15.44 -9.95
N LYS A 11 2.05 -16.33 -10.38
CA LYS A 11 2.46 -17.54 -11.08
C LYS A 11 2.94 -17.27 -12.51
N LYS A 12 2.43 -16.21 -13.12
CA LYS A 12 2.80 -15.86 -14.48
C LYS A 12 3.66 -14.61 -14.49
N PRO A 13 4.57 -14.48 -15.46
CA PRO A 13 5.52 -13.37 -15.44
C PRO A 13 4.88 -11.99 -15.42
N TYR A 14 3.70 -11.86 -16.03
CA TYR A 14 3.05 -10.55 -16.09
C TYR A 14 2.11 -10.28 -14.93
N GLN A 15 1.97 -11.20 -14.00
CA GLN A 15 1.10 -10.98 -12.86
C GLN A 15 1.75 -10.04 -11.88
N GLN A 16 0.91 -9.26 -11.23
CA GLN A 16 1.37 -8.34 -10.21
C GLN A 16 1.77 -9.08 -8.95
N TYR A 17 2.74 -8.53 -8.25
CA TYR A 17 3.11 -9.05 -6.95
C TYR A 17 2.04 -8.72 -5.95
N GLN A 18 1.98 -9.48 -4.88
CA GLN A 18 1.02 -9.27 -3.81
C GLN A 18 1.75 -9.11 -2.48
N PHE A 19 1.17 -8.30 -1.62
CA PHE A 19 1.64 -8.15 -0.26
C PHE A 19 0.86 -9.14 0.60
N ARG A 20 1.57 -10.02 1.29
CA ARG A 20 0.97 -10.99 2.20
C ARG A 20 1.13 -10.47 3.61
N CYS A 21 0.02 -10.24 4.28
CA CYS A 21 0.03 -9.71 5.62
C CYS A 21 -0.38 -10.79 6.61
N ILE A 22 0.48 -11.07 7.58
CA ILE A 22 0.19 -12.03 8.64
C ILE A 22 -0.41 -11.25 9.80
N ILE A 23 -1.59 -11.67 10.22
CA ILE A 23 -2.28 -11.02 11.32
C ILE A 23 -1.78 -11.60 12.63
N PRO A 24 -1.41 -10.75 13.59
CA PRO A 24 -0.95 -11.23 14.90
C PRO A 24 -2.02 -12.06 15.58
N LYS A 25 -1.58 -13.03 16.35
CA LYS A 25 -2.51 -13.97 16.98
C LYS A 25 -3.56 -13.28 17.83
N ASP A 26 -3.17 -12.24 18.53
CA ASP A 26 -4.08 -11.54 19.43
C ASP A 26 -5.14 -10.73 18.68
N LEU A 27 -4.97 -10.54 17.38
CA LEU A 27 -5.93 -9.77 16.58
C LEU A 27 -6.74 -10.65 15.63
N ILE A 28 -6.49 -11.94 15.60
CA ILE A 28 -7.23 -12.83 14.72
C ILE A 28 -8.72 -12.81 15.06
N SER A 29 -9.06 -12.79 16.34
CA SER A 29 -10.46 -12.75 16.73
C SER A 29 -11.14 -11.45 16.32
N VAL A 30 -10.39 -10.37 16.25
CA VAL A 30 -10.95 -9.07 15.84
C VAL A 30 -11.16 -9.02 14.34
N LEU A 31 -10.16 -9.48 13.57
CA LEU A 31 -10.19 -9.35 12.12
C LEU A 31 -10.71 -10.58 11.40
N GLY A 32 -10.82 -11.69 12.09
CA GLY A 32 -11.49 -12.86 11.53
C GLY A 32 -10.65 -13.74 10.63
N GLN A 33 -9.38 -13.43 10.45
CA GLN A 33 -8.49 -14.24 9.62
C GLN A 33 -7.08 -14.17 10.18
N ASN A 34 -6.26 -15.15 9.78
CA ASN A 34 -4.87 -15.14 10.21
C ASN A 34 -3.92 -14.53 9.18
N GLU A 35 -4.39 -14.31 7.96
CA GLU A 35 -3.58 -13.61 6.95
C GLU A 35 -4.48 -13.13 5.82
N PHE A 36 -3.96 -12.19 5.05
CA PHE A 36 -4.66 -11.72 3.85
C PHE A 36 -3.63 -11.19 2.86
N ARG A 37 -4.07 -10.92 1.63
CA ARG A 37 -3.20 -10.42 0.58
C ARG A 37 -3.81 -9.19 -0.07
N VAL A 38 -2.93 -8.30 -0.52
CA VAL A 38 -3.31 -7.08 -1.23
C VAL A 38 -2.38 -6.96 -2.43
N SER A 39 -2.93 -6.68 -3.60
CA SER A 39 -2.11 -6.49 -4.78
C SER A 39 -1.23 -5.26 -4.62
N LEU A 40 0.02 -5.38 -5.02
CA LEU A 40 0.96 -4.26 -4.96
C LEU A 40 0.87 -3.36 -6.19
N GLY A 41 0.01 -3.72 -7.13
CA GLY A 41 -0.23 -2.88 -8.29
C GLY A 41 0.91 -2.82 -9.28
N SER A 42 1.88 -3.70 -9.17
CA SER A 42 3.05 -3.68 -10.05
C SER A 42 3.56 -5.09 -10.27
N SER A 43 4.07 -5.34 -11.46
CA SER A 43 4.76 -6.58 -11.76
C SER A 43 6.27 -6.39 -11.70
N LEU A 44 6.75 -5.23 -11.31
CA LEU A 44 8.17 -4.96 -11.15
C LEU A 44 8.56 -5.15 -9.69
N TYR A 45 9.57 -6.00 -9.49
CA TYR A 45 10.00 -6.33 -8.14
C TYR A 45 10.53 -5.12 -7.37
N SER A 46 11.28 -4.25 -8.06
CA SER A 46 11.85 -3.08 -7.40
C SER A 46 10.76 -2.15 -6.85
N HIS A 47 9.69 -1.95 -7.61
CA HIS A 47 8.57 -1.14 -7.15
C HIS A 47 7.84 -1.85 -6.03
N SER A 48 7.65 -3.15 -6.18
CA SER A 48 6.92 -3.94 -5.20
C SER A 48 7.62 -3.95 -3.86
N LYS A 49 8.95 -3.93 -3.84
CA LYS A 49 9.69 -3.88 -2.59
C LYS A 49 9.40 -2.59 -1.82
N ILE A 50 9.40 -1.48 -2.53
CA ILE A 50 9.12 -0.19 -1.90
C ILE A 50 7.72 -0.16 -1.34
N ILE A 51 6.75 -0.57 -2.17
CA ILE A 51 5.35 -0.54 -1.76
C ILE A 51 5.12 -1.51 -0.60
N SER A 52 5.72 -2.69 -0.67
CA SER A 52 5.57 -3.68 0.38
C SER A 52 6.09 -3.16 1.72
N THR A 53 7.20 -2.44 1.70
CA THR A 53 7.74 -1.86 2.92
C THR A 53 6.75 -0.85 3.51
N ASN A 54 6.17 -0.01 2.64
CA ASN A 54 5.18 0.96 3.09
C ASN A 54 3.94 0.28 3.67
N LEU A 55 3.50 -0.80 3.02
CA LEU A 55 2.33 -1.53 3.52
C LEU A 55 2.63 -2.24 4.83
N TYR A 56 3.83 -2.78 4.96
CA TYR A 56 4.19 -3.43 6.20
C TYR A 56 4.16 -2.43 7.35
N ASN A 57 4.77 -1.28 7.16
CA ASN A 57 4.80 -0.26 8.20
C ASN A 57 3.39 0.20 8.57
N LEU A 58 2.55 0.41 7.57
CA LEU A 58 1.18 0.81 7.83
C LEU A 58 0.40 -0.27 8.55
N SER A 59 0.58 -1.53 8.15
CA SER A 59 -0.14 -2.62 8.81
C SER A 59 0.27 -2.74 10.27
N GLN A 60 1.55 -2.57 10.56
CA GLN A 60 2.01 -2.63 11.95
C GLN A 60 1.45 -1.48 12.77
N PHE A 61 1.34 -0.31 12.16
CA PHE A 61 0.72 0.83 12.83
C PHE A 61 -0.76 0.54 13.13
N ILE A 62 -1.47 0.00 12.13
CA ILE A 62 -2.89 -0.32 12.33
C ILE A 62 -3.06 -1.33 13.45
N PHE A 63 -2.23 -2.39 13.45
CA PHE A 63 -2.34 -3.41 14.48
C PHE A 63 -2.11 -2.83 15.87
N ARG A 64 -1.15 -1.93 15.99
CA ARG A 64 -0.89 -1.29 17.27
C ARG A 64 -2.08 -0.44 17.72
N GLU A 65 -2.67 0.30 16.79
CA GLU A 65 -3.82 1.14 17.12
C GLU A 65 -5.02 0.28 17.53
N VAL A 66 -5.21 -0.86 16.90
CA VAL A 66 -6.27 -1.77 17.28
C VAL A 66 -6.05 -2.30 18.70
N ARG A 67 -4.81 -2.67 19.01
CA ARG A 67 -4.49 -3.19 20.32
C ARG A 67 -4.72 -2.14 21.41
N GLU A 68 -4.45 -0.90 21.09
CA GLU A 68 -4.60 0.19 22.08
C GLU A 68 -6.01 0.73 22.14
N GLY A 69 -6.93 0.16 21.38
CA GLY A 69 -8.33 0.52 21.48
C GLY A 69 -8.77 1.70 20.64
N TYR A 70 -7.90 2.22 19.80
CA TYR A 70 -8.24 3.39 19.00
C TYR A 70 -9.04 3.07 17.75
N MET A 71 -9.07 1.79 17.35
CA MET A 71 -9.81 1.36 16.17
C MET A 71 -10.67 0.16 16.54
N GLN A 72 -11.60 0.37 17.45
CA GLN A 72 -12.32 -0.74 18.06
C GLN A 72 -13.24 -1.49 17.11
N ASN A 73 -13.83 -0.78 16.14
CA ASN A 73 -14.79 -1.42 15.24
C ASN A 73 -14.24 -1.65 13.85
N ILE A 74 -12.92 -1.71 13.73
CA ILE A 74 -12.31 -1.91 12.43
C ILE A 74 -12.56 -3.33 11.93
N THR A 75 -12.77 -3.46 10.63
CA THR A 75 -12.97 -4.76 10.00
C THR A 75 -11.79 -5.06 9.10
N LEU A 76 -11.69 -6.33 8.67
CA LEU A 76 -10.65 -6.70 7.72
C LEU A 76 -10.80 -5.91 6.42
N ALA A 77 -12.04 -5.68 6.00
CA ALA A 77 -12.28 -4.88 4.79
C ALA A 77 -11.73 -3.47 4.95
N ASP A 78 -11.84 -2.90 6.13
CA ASP A 78 -11.30 -1.58 6.40
C ASP A 78 -9.78 -1.58 6.30
N VAL A 79 -9.14 -2.59 6.87
CA VAL A 79 -7.69 -2.71 6.82
C VAL A 79 -7.22 -2.82 5.37
N LYS A 80 -7.89 -3.69 4.60
CA LYS A 80 -7.53 -3.86 3.20
C LYS A 80 -7.71 -2.57 2.41
N ARG A 81 -8.78 -1.84 2.69
CA ARG A 81 -9.02 -0.57 2.00
C ARG A 81 -7.93 0.44 2.30
N MET A 82 -7.52 0.53 3.55
CA MET A 82 -6.45 1.44 3.93
C MET A 82 -5.14 1.08 3.23
N LEU A 83 -4.85 -0.21 3.15
CA LEU A 83 -3.64 -0.66 2.47
C LEU A 83 -3.72 -0.40 0.97
N ARG A 84 -4.88 -0.57 0.36
CA ARG A 84 -5.03 -0.28 -1.06
C ARG A 84 -4.85 1.21 -1.37
N ILE A 85 -5.29 2.06 -0.47
CA ILE A 85 -5.06 3.49 -0.62
C ILE A 85 -3.56 3.77 -0.58
N GLU A 86 -2.85 3.11 0.32
CA GLU A 86 -1.41 3.29 0.42
C GLU A 86 -0.71 2.79 -0.84
N VAL A 87 -1.21 1.70 -1.43
CA VAL A 87 -0.64 1.21 -2.69
C VAL A 87 -0.73 2.30 -3.76
N ARG A 88 -1.89 2.91 -3.89
CA ARG A 88 -2.08 3.96 -4.90
C ARG A 88 -1.18 5.16 -4.64
N LYS A 89 -1.05 5.56 -3.38
CA LYS A 89 -0.16 6.66 -3.03
C LYS A 89 1.28 6.32 -3.34
N SER A 90 1.69 5.10 -3.02
CA SER A 90 3.06 4.67 -3.26
C SER A 90 3.36 4.61 -4.75
N LEU A 91 2.43 4.09 -5.54
CA LEU A 91 2.63 4.02 -6.98
C LEU A 91 2.75 5.40 -7.59
N LEU A 92 1.93 6.32 -7.14
CA LEU A 92 1.98 7.69 -7.63
C LEU A 92 3.31 8.33 -7.27
N HIS A 93 3.78 8.09 -6.06
CA HIS A 93 5.05 8.62 -5.61
C HIS A 93 6.22 8.06 -6.43
N ILE A 94 6.21 6.75 -6.66
CA ILE A 94 7.24 6.10 -7.46
C ILE A 94 7.22 6.64 -8.87
N HIS A 95 6.04 6.79 -9.45
CA HIS A 95 5.89 7.28 -10.80
C HIS A 95 6.49 8.68 -10.92
N HIS A 96 6.16 9.53 -9.98
CA HIS A 96 6.72 10.87 -9.95
C HIS A 96 8.23 10.83 -9.83
N TYR A 97 8.75 10.00 -8.95
CA TYR A 97 10.17 9.92 -8.71
C TYR A 97 10.92 9.44 -9.95
N GLU A 98 10.38 8.42 -10.64
CA GLU A 98 11.05 7.82 -11.78
C GLU A 98 10.94 8.64 -13.05
N TYR A 99 9.80 9.26 -13.26
CA TYR A 99 9.60 10.06 -14.47
C TYR A 99 9.93 11.52 -14.25
N GLY A 100 10.35 11.82 -13.04
CA GLY A 100 11.04 13.03 -12.76
C GLY A 100 10.21 14.27 -12.63
N THR A 101 10.93 15.36 -12.50
CA THR A 101 10.31 16.63 -12.25
C THR A 101 9.48 17.13 -13.42
N ASN A 102 9.80 16.71 -14.63
CA ASN A 102 9.04 17.19 -15.78
C ASN A 102 7.57 16.85 -15.67
N VAL A 103 7.28 15.58 -15.39
CA VAL A 103 5.89 15.14 -15.25
C VAL A 103 5.26 15.80 -14.05
N TYR A 104 5.98 15.81 -12.95
CA TYR A 104 5.47 16.38 -11.73
C TYR A 104 5.24 17.88 -11.87
N ASP A 105 6.19 18.57 -12.44
CA ASP A 105 6.08 20.03 -12.59
C ASP A 105 4.92 20.39 -13.49
N GLU A 106 4.75 19.65 -14.55
CA GLU A 106 3.66 19.90 -15.46
C GLU A 106 2.32 19.70 -14.77
N TYR A 107 2.21 18.63 -14.03
CA TYR A 107 1.01 18.31 -13.31
C TYR A 107 0.72 19.36 -12.24
N LYS A 108 1.74 19.70 -11.49
CA LYS A 108 1.62 20.70 -10.43
C LYS A 108 1.26 22.08 -11.02
N TYR A 109 1.84 22.37 -12.14
CA TYR A 109 1.59 23.63 -12.80
C TYR A 109 0.14 23.75 -13.24
N LYS A 110 -0.38 22.70 -13.83
CA LYS A 110 -1.76 22.68 -14.24
C LYS A 110 -2.69 22.82 -13.04
N ASP A 111 -2.35 22.18 -11.97
CA ASP A 111 -3.13 22.28 -10.76
C ASP A 111 -3.13 23.69 -10.23
N ASN A 112 -1.98 24.30 -10.17
CA ASN A 112 -1.89 25.66 -9.68
C ASN A 112 -2.68 26.62 -10.53
N ILE A 113 -2.75 26.33 -11.82
CA ILE A 113 -3.51 27.18 -12.70
C ILE A 113 -4.98 26.90 -12.64
N SER A 114 -5.31 25.65 -12.83
CA SER A 114 -6.70 25.34 -12.90
C SER A 114 -7.27 25.32 -11.51
N ARG A 115 -6.51 25.01 -10.54
CA ARG A 115 -7.12 24.89 -9.36
C ARG A 115 -6.53 25.80 -8.43
N VAL A 116 -5.76 26.25 -8.78
CA VAL A 116 -5.48 27.14 -7.92
C VAL A 116 -6.65 27.07 -7.21
N ASP A 117 -7.22 26.45 -7.57
CA ASP A 117 -8.29 26.04 -7.40
C ASP A 117 -8.46 24.69 -7.03
N LYS A 118 -8.06 23.94 -7.01
CA LYS A 118 -8.37 22.74 -6.67
C LYS A 118 -7.59 22.11 -5.88
N VAL A 119 -7.19 22.10 -5.53
CA VAL A 119 -6.48 21.55 -5.07
C VAL A 119 -6.13 20.79 -4.87
N GLU A 120 -5.91 20.65 -4.78
CA GLU A 120 -5.48 19.94 -4.71
C GLU A 120 -5.18 19.61 -4.03
#